data_e183840fcda2687cd00e3722b4881498
#
_entry.id   e183840fcda2687cd00e3722b4881498
#
_cell.length_a   1.000
_cell.length_b   1.000
_cell.length_c   1.000
_cell.angle_alpha   90.00
_cell.angle_beta   90.00
_cell.angle_gamma   90.00
#
_symmetry.space_group_name_H-M   'P 1'
#
loop_
_entity.id
_entity.type
_entity.pdbx_description
1 polymer ?
#
loop_
_entity_poly.entity_id
_entity_poly.type
_entity_poly.pdbx_seq_one_letter_code
_entity_poly.pdbx_strand_id
1 'polypeptide(L)'
;MPSFKILVLPGDHIGAEVVREAVKVLRAVESHPSVAKQNIKFDLDFDLLGGQSIDVHGIPLTPQVIEKAKNSVAVLFGAVGGPKWGMTGALRPETSVLDLRKALNCWANIRPCRIPSPGVAKCSPLKESLVQGTDFIVLRENLGGVYFGEKKEEPDYAHDVWGYHRWEIERISRMAAYLSRKHGGSKGPSKITSVDKANVLAVCRLWREAVTTIHDREFPEIPLHHQLSDSLALIMVKNPRSLNGIVMCDNIFGDLFSDEAAAVAGSLGFSPSACLSGIPGEPLSTGMYEPSHGSAPDLAPNKANPIATIQSAAMMLRYSCDLDSLANAIDEAVSVALDDKASGGLEVRTGDIGGTASTTEMGDAVVTALMQILDKAETSVTSESARL
;
A
#
# COMPACT_ATOMS: atom_id res chain seq x y z
N MET A 1 -12.67 -23.45 -9.59
CA MET A 1 -12.52 -22.12 -10.20
C MET A 1 -12.10 -21.19 -9.09
N PRO A 2 -10.94 -20.54 -9.16
CA PRO A 2 -10.58 -19.57 -8.13
C PRO A 2 -11.49 -18.33 -8.27
N SER A 3 -12.43 -18.20 -7.34
CA SER A 3 -13.26 -17.00 -7.19
C SER A 3 -12.84 -16.29 -5.92
N PHE A 4 -12.45 -15.03 -6.06
CA PHE A 4 -11.96 -14.19 -4.97
C PHE A 4 -13.08 -13.22 -4.55
N LYS A 5 -13.65 -13.44 -3.37
CA LYS A 5 -14.63 -12.51 -2.81
C LYS A 5 -13.90 -11.30 -2.24
N ILE A 6 -14.16 -10.12 -2.77
CA ILE A 6 -13.52 -8.87 -2.41
C ILE A 6 -14.61 -7.89 -1.95
N LEU A 7 -14.47 -7.39 -0.72
CA LEU A 7 -15.31 -6.28 -0.27
C LEU A 7 -14.73 -4.96 -0.79
N VAL A 8 -15.56 -4.19 -1.48
CA VAL A 8 -15.18 -2.88 -2.05
C VAL A 8 -15.86 -1.77 -1.25
N LEU A 9 -15.06 -0.91 -0.64
CA LEU A 9 -15.50 0.21 0.20
C LEU A 9 -15.01 1.53 -0.41
N PRO A 10 -15.79 2.16 -1.30
CA PRO A 10 -15.35 3.38 -1.99
C PRO A 10 -15.02 4.53 -1.02
N GLY A 11 -15.80 4.67 0.07
CA GLY A 11 -15.63 5.75 1.03
C GLY A 11 -16.11 7.11 0.50
N ASP A 12 -15.42 8.20 0.87
CA ASP A 12 -15.86 9.57 0.68
C ASP A 12 -15.10 10.28 -0.44
N HIS A 13 -15.73 11.29 -1.06
CA HIS A 13 -15.15 12.21 -2.04
C HIS A 13 -14.40 11.48 -3.17
N ILE A 14 -13.09 11.75 -3.34
CA ILE A 14 -12.30 11.10 -4.41
C ILE A 14 -12.20 9.59 -4.27
N GLY A 15 -12.44 9.03 -3.07
CA GLY A 15 -12.39 7.60 -2.84
C GLY A 15 -13.24 6.80 -3.82
N ALA A 16 -14.48 7.28 -4.10
CA ALA A 16 -15.35 6.63 -5.08
C ALA A 16 -14.81 6.69 -6.51
N GLU A 17 -14.12 7.78 -6.87
CA GLU A 17 -13.55 7.95 -8.21
C GLU A 17 -12.35 7.03 -8.43
N VAL A 18 -11.40 7.02 -7.50
CA VAL A 18 -10.18 6.22 -7.64
C VAL A 18 -10.45 4.72 -7.53
N VAL A 19 -11.41 4.30 -6.68
CA VAL A 19 -11.85 2.90 -6.60
C VAL A 19 -12.52 2.44 -7.88
N ARG A 20 -13.31 3.30 -8.53
CA ARG A 20 -13.92 2.98 -9.83
C ARG A 20 -12.87 2.62 -10.89
N GLU A 21 -11.77 3.36 -10.92
CA GLU A 21 -10.67 3.10 -11.87
C GLU A 21 -9.92 1.80 -11.51
N ALA A 22 -9.69 1.52 -10.25
CA ALA A 22 -9.10 0.24 -9.82
C ALA A 22 -10.01 -0.95 -10.15
N VAL A 23 -11.32 -0.83 -9.93
CA VAL A 23 -12.31 -1.84 -10.32
C VAL A 23 -12.33 -2.03 -11.84
N LYS A 24 -12.25 -0.96 -12.61
CA LYS A 24 -12.14 -1.02 -14.10
C LYS A 24 -10.93 -1.86 -14.52
N VAL A 25 -9.76 -1.66 -13.90
CA VAL A 25 -8.56 -2.45 -14.18
C VAL A 25 -8.76 -3.92 -13.80
N LEU A 26 -9.36 -4.23 -12.65
CA LEU A 26 -9.67 -5.62 -12.26
C LEU A 26 -10.62 -6.30 -13.25
N ARG A 27 -11.64 -5.59 -13.74
CA ARG A 27 -12.56 -6.12 -14.76
C ARG A 27 -11.89 -6.32 -16.11
N ALA A 28 -10.95 -5.45 -16.49
CA ALA A 28 -10.14 -5.64 -17.69
C ALA A 28 -9.27 -6.90 -17.58
N VAL A 29 -8.61 -7.13 -16.44
CA VAL A 29 -7.87 -8.38 -16.15
C VAL A 29 -8.79 -9.59 -16.32
N GLU A 30 -9.95 -9.60 -15.64
CA GLU A 30 -10.90 -10.72 -15.65
C GLU A 30 -11.41 -11.06 -17.05
N SER A 31 -11.65 -10.03 -17.88
CA SER A 31 -12.21 -10.17 -19.24
C SER A 31 -11.18 -10.59 -20.29
N HIS A 32 -9.87 -10.48 -20.00
CA HIS A 32 -8.84 -10.84 -20.97
C HIS A 32 -8.88 -12.35 -21.30
N PRO A 33 -8.79 -12.77 -22.59
CA PRO A 33 -8.93 -14.16 -22.99
C PRO A 33 -7.97 -15.12 -22.29
N SER A 34 -6.72 -14.74 -22.07
CA SER A 34 -5.73 -15.57 -21.37
C SER A 34 -6.05 -15.79 -19.89
N VAL A 35 -6.70 -14.82 -19.24
CA VAL A 35 -7.13 -14.88 -17.83
C VAL A 35 -8.46 -15.63 -17.72
N ALA A 36 -9.39 -15.37 -18.61
CA ALA A 36 -10.68 -16.06 -18.68
C ALA A 36 -10.53 -17.59 -18.85
N LYS A 37 -9.51 -18.04 -19.59
CA LYS A 37 -9.15 -19.47 -19.73
C LYS A 37 -8.74 -20.10 -18.39
N GLN A 38 -8.19 -19.32 -17.46
CA GLN A 38 -7.81 -19.75 -16.11
C GLN A 38 -8.99 -19.75 -15.13
N ASN A 39 -10.18 -19.30 -15.58
CA ASN A 39 -11.40 -19.17 -14.79
C ASN A 39 -11.22 -18.30 -13.51
N ILE A 40 -10.34 -17.31 -13.54
CA ILE A 40 -10.17 -16.35 -12.45
C ILE A 40 -11.36 -15.40 -12.44
N LYS A 41 -11.99 -15.21 -11.27
CA LYS A 41 -13.11 -14.30 -11.08
C LYS A 41 -12.96 -13.47 -9.82
N PHE A 42 -13.34 -12.20 -9.93
CA PHE A 42 -13.42 -11.27 -8.81
C PHE A 42 -14.89 -11.00 -8.45
N ASP A 43 -15.34 -11.60 -7.34
CA ASP A 43 -16.68 -11.36 -6.78
C ASP A 43 -16.62 -10.10 -5.91
N LEU A 44 -17.05 -8.97 -6.49
CA LEU A 44 -16.96 -7.64 -5.88
C LEU A 44 -18.28 -7.32 -5.15
N ASP A 45 -18.24 -7.31 -3.81
CA ASP A 45 -19.33 -6.89 -2.94
C ASP A 45 -19.09 -5.44 -2.49
N PHE A 46 -20.04 -4.54 -2.76
CA PHE A 46 -19.90 -3.11 -2.43
C PHE A 46 -20.67 -2.78 -1.15
N ASP A 47 -20.07 -1.93 -0.29
CA ASP A 47 -20.74 -1.41 0.91
C ASP A 47 -20.24 -0.02 1.28
N LEU A 48 -20.82 0.59 2.32
CA LEU A 48 -20.53 1.94 2.77
C LEU A 48 -19.54 1.96 3.93
N LEU A 49 -18.64 2.95 3.91
CA LEU A 49 -17.70 3.23 4.99
C LEU A 49 -17.52 4.75 5.14
N GLY A 50 -17.16 5.19 6.35
CA GLY A 50 -16.83 6.59 6.62
C GLY A 50 -18.04 7.49 6.66
N GLY A 51 -17.94 8.66 6.03
CA GLY A 51 -18.96 9.68 6.03
C GLY A 51 -20.25 9.26 5.33
N GLN A 52 -20.15 8.51 4.23
CA GLN A 52 -21.34 7.97 3.56
C GLN A 52 -22.09 6.97 4.45
N SER A 53 -21.38 6.17 5.24
CA SER A 53 -22.01 5.28 6.23
C SER A 53 -22.68 6.09 7.36
N ILE A 54 -22.08 7.18 7.82
CA ILE A 54 -22.70 8.07 8.81
C ILE A 54 -24.01 8.66 8.27
N ASP A 55 -24.03 9.11 7.02
CA ASP A 55 -25.21 9.70 6.40
C ASP A 55 -26.38 8.73 6.28
N VAL A 56 -26.10 7.44 6.03
CA VAL A 56 -27.14 6.42 5.81
C VAL A 56 -27.49 5.66 7.09
N HIS A 57 -26.50 5.33 7.92
CA HIS A 57 -26.63 4.44 9.05
C HIS A 57 -26.44 5.10 10.42
N GLY A 58 -26.00 6.39 10.45
CA GLY A 58 -25.68 7.11 11.69
C GLY A 58 -24.36 6.72 12.35
N ILE A 59 -23.60 5.79 11.78
CA ILE A 59 -22.29 5.32 12.28
C ILE A 59 -21.30 5.13 11.12
N PRO A 60 -20.00 5.37 11.35
CA PRO A 60 -19.01 5.34 10.28
C PRO A 60 -18.63 3.93 9.79
N LEU A 61 -18.93 2.89 10.58
CA LEU A 61 -18.68 1.48 10.26
C LEU A 61 -19.75 0.61 10.89
N THR A 62 -20.50 -0.14 10.08
CA THR A 62 -21.54 -1.03 10.58
C THR A 62 -20.99 -2.42 10.92
N PRO A 63 -21.63 -3.15 11.88
CA PRO A 63 -21.26 -4.54 12.15
C PRO A 63 -21.36 -5.46 10.92
N GLN A 64 -22.31 -5.20 10.01
CA GLN A 64 -22.45 -5.95 8.75
C GLN A 64 -21.22 -5.80 7.84
N VAL A 65 -20.67 -4.60 7.72
CA VAL A 65 -19.44 -4.35 6.94
C VAL A 65 -18.25 -5.11 7.53
N ILE A 66 -18.13 -5.14 8.87
CA ILE A 66 -17.08 -5.92 9.55
C ILE A 66 -17.23 -7.43 9.22
N GLU A 67 -18.44 -7.96 9.30
CA GLU A 67 -18.69 -9.38 8.98
C GLU A 67 -18.42 -9.69 7.50
N LYS A 68 -18.83 -8.83 6.57
CA LYS A 68 -18.49 -8.97 5.15
C LYS A 68 -16.98 -8.95 4.93
N ALA A 69 -16.25 -8.04 5.57
CA ALA A 69 -14.81 -7.93 5.48
C ALA A 69 -14.11 -9.21 5.96
N LYS A 70 -14.51 -9.76 7.12
CA LYS A 70 -13.97 -11.02 7.66
C LYS A 70 -14.25 -12.23 6.76
N ASN A 71 -15.35 -12.21 5.99
CA ASN A 71 -15.76 -13.26 5.06
C ASN A 71 -15.28 -13.02 3.62
N SER A 72 -14.41 -12.04 3.41
CA SER A 72 -13.78 -11.71 2.12
C SER A 72 -12.29 -12.08 2.14
N VAL A 73 -11.75 -12.40 0.98
CA VAL A 73 -10.30 -12.63 0.80
C VAL A 73 -9.53 -11.33 1.03
N ALA A 74 -10.14 -10.21 0.63
CA ALA A 74 -9.55 -8.90 0.74
C ALA A 74 -10.61 -7.80 0.81
N VAL A 75 -10.20 -6.64 1.30
CA VAL A 75 -10.95 -5.38 1.26
C VAL A 75 -10.20 -4.40 0.36
N LEU A 76 -10.86 -3.91 -0.69
CA LEU A 76 -10.37 -2.79 -1.50
C LEU A 76 -11.07 -1.52 -1.05
N PHE A 77 -10.32 -0.56 -0.54
CA PHE A 77 -10.82 0.64 0.08
C PHE A 77 -10.32 1.90 -0.64
N GLY A 78 -11.17 2.94 -0.71
CA GLY A 78 -10.80 4.25 -1.26
C GLY A 78 -10.25 5.20 -0.20
N ALA A 79 -11.06 6.16 0.23
CA ALA A 79 -10.66 7.13 1.23
C ALA A 79 -11.86 7.58 2.06
N VAL A 80 -11.64 8.07 3.28
CA VAL A 80 -12.69 8.62 4.14
C VAL A 80 -12.32 9.99 4.65
N GLY A 81 -13.34 10.72 5.13
CA GLY A 81 -13.18 12.02 5.75
C GLY A 81 -13.77 13.15 4.93
N GLY A 82 -13.90 14.30 5.57
CA GLY A 82 -14.36 15.53 4.94
C GLY A 82 -14.96 16.49 5.95
N PRO A 83 -15.03 17.80 5.62
CA PRO A 83 -15.44 18.85 6.55
C PRO A 83 -16.90 18.71 7.04
N LYS A 84 -17.75 18.01 6.27
CA LYS A 84 -19.16 17.78 6.59
C LYS A 84 -19.37 17.09 7.94
N TRP A 85 -18.49 16.13 8.29
CA TRP A 85 -18.65 15.28 9.48
C TRP A 85 -17.81 15.75 10.68
N GLY A 86 -17.06 16.85 10.51
CA GLY A 86 -16.19 17.44 11.53
C GLY A 86 -14.88 16.67 11.73
N MET A 87 -13.95 17.33 12.44
CA MET A 87 -12.60 16.78 12.70
C MET A 87 -12.44 16.24 14.12
N THR A 88 -13.43 16.43 14.97
CA THR A 88 -13.39 16.04 16.40
C THR A 88 -14.68 15.32 16.79
N GLY A 89 -14.62 14.50 17.83
CA GLY A 89 -15.77 13.74 18.32
C GLY A 89 -15.73 12.24 17.98
N ALA A 90 -16.73 11.51 18.49
CA ALA A 90 -16.78 10.04 18.38
C ALA A 90 -17.25 9.53 17.00
N LEU A 91 -17.99 10.36 16.24
CA LEU A 91 -18.55 9.99 14.93
C LEU A 91 -17.74 10.62 13.79
N ARG A 92 -16.45 10.33 13.75
CA ARG A 92 -15.59 10.76 12.63
C ARG A 92 -15.46 9.66 11.59
N PRO A 93 -15.49 9.97 10.29
CA PRO A 93 -15.26 8.98 9.23
C PRO A 93 -13.94 8.18 9.42
N GLU A 94 -12.88 8.85 9.87
CA GLU A 94 -11.54 8.27 10.04
C GLU A 94 -11.50 7.15 11.08
N THR A 95 -12.38 7.17 12.09
CA THR A 95 -12.44 6.10 13.09
C THR A 95 -12.81 4.76 12.47
N SER A 96 -13.59 4.76 11.38
CA SER A 96 -13.98 3.54 10.67
C SER A 96 -12.80 2.74 10.15
N VAL A 97 -11.75 3.42 9.68
CA VAL A 97 -10.54 2.75 9.14
C VAL A 97 -9.76 2.09 10.26
N LEU A 98 -9.57 2.78 11.38
CA LEU A 98 -8.86 2.25 12.54
C LEU A 98 -9.62 1.05 13.13
N ASP A 99 -10.94 1.16 13.26
CA ASP A 99 -11.79 0.10 13.79
C ASP A 99 -11.81 -1.12 12.85
N LEU A 100 -11.85 -0.92 11.52
CA LEU A 100 -11.81 -2.00 10.55
C LEU A 100 -10.44 -2.69 10.56
N ARG A 101 -9.32 -1.95 10.59
CA ARG A 101 -7.97 -2.53 10.72
C ARG A 101 -7.83 -3.36 11.99
N LYS A 102 -8.38 -2.87 13.11
CA LYS A 102 -8.42 -3.59 14.38
C LYS A 102 -9.29 -4.85 14.30
N ALA A 103 -10.48 -4.74 13.72
CA ALA A 103 -11.42 -5.87 13.56
C ALA A 103 -10.86 -6.99 12.67
N LEU A 104 -10.04 -6.63 11.67
CA LEU A 104 -9.35 -7.55 10.77
C LEU A 104 -7.96 -7.97 11.28
N ASN A 105 -7.51 -7.43 12.41
CA ASN A 105 -6.15 -7.65 12.94
C ASN A 105 -5.04 -7.33 11.93
N CYS A 106 -5.19 -6.24 11.16
CA CYS A 106 -4.23 -5.81 10.12
C CYS A 106 -3.01 -5.12 10.74
N TRP A 107 -2.06 -5.90 11.23
CA TRP A 107 -0.88 -5.40 11.97
C TRP A 107 0.31 -5.01 11.08
N ALA A 108 0.42 -5.53 9.85
CA ALA A 108 1.51 -5.21 8.93
C ALA A 108 1.04 -4.26 7.85
N ASN A 109 1.51 -3.01 7.87
CA ASN A 109 1.24 -2.04 6.82
C ASN A 109 2.45 -1.93 5.88
N ILE A 110 2.25 -2.23 4.62
CA ILE A 110 3.25 -2.30 3.55
C ILE A 110 3.04 -1.10 2.64
N ARG A 111 4.01 -0.21 2.57
CA ARG A 111 3.98 1.02 1.75
C ARG A 111 5.21 1.10 0.85
N PRO A 112 5.12 0.67 -0.42
CA PRO A 112 6.21 0.80 -1.37
C PRO A 112 6.54 2.27 -1.68
N CYS A 113 7.82 2.59 -1.72
CA CYS A 113 8.36 3.84 -2.24
C CYS A 113 9.22 3.52 -3.47
N ARG A 114 8.64 3.75 -4.63
CA ARG A 114 9.34 3.59 -5.91
C ARG A 114 8.87 4.67 -6.88
N ILE A 115 9.74 5.03 -7.81
CA ILE A 115 9.35 5.86 -8.94
C ILE A 115 8.64 4.95 -9.94
N PRO A 116 7.34 5.14 -10.21
CA PRO A 116 6.56 4.17 -11.00
C PRO A 116 6.98 4.11 -12.47
N SER A 117 7.61 5.16 -13.00
CA SER A 117 8.19 5.22 -14.34
C SER A 117 9.34 6.22 -14.38
N PRO A 118 10.39 6.00 -15.19
CA PRO A 118 11.46 6.98 -15.40
C PRO A 118 10.94 8.36 -15.82
N GLY A 119 9.92 8.43 -16.66
CA GLY A 119 9.33 9.67 -17.16
C GLY A 119 8.70 10.58 -16.09
N VAL A 120 8.42 10.06 -14.89
CA VAL A 120 7.87 10.83 -13.76
C VAL A 120 8.88 11.08 -12.64
N ALA A 121 10.14 10.66 -12.78
CA ALA A 121 11.18 10.92 -11.78
C ALA A 121 11.37 12.42 -11.48
N LYS A 122 11.14 13.26 -12.48
CA LYS A 122 11.15 14.74 -12.36
C LYS A 122 10.04 15.33 -11.48
N CYS A 123 9.01 14.52 -11.12
CA CYS A 123 7.94 14.97 -10.22
C CYS A 123 8.38 14.95 -8.74
N SER A 124 9.47 14.26 -8.44
CA SER A 124 10.07 14.30 -7.10
C SER A 124 10.58 15.68 -6.76
N PRO A 125 10.44 16.17 -5.51
CA PRO A 125 11.06 17.40 -5.05
C PRO A 125 12.60 17.29 -4.96
N LEU A 126 13.13 16.07 -4.99
CA LEU A 126 14.57 15.82 -5.01
C LEU A 126 15.10 15.83 -6.46
N LYS A 127 16.42 15.98 -6.59
CA LYS A 127 17.08 15.86 -7.90
C LYS A 127 16.82 14.48 -8.50
N GLU A 128 16.48 14.42 -9.76
CA GLU A 128 16.20 13.16 -10.49
C GLU A 128 17.33 12.13 -10.32
N SER A 129 18.59 12.56 -10.38
CA SER A 129 19.77 11.69 -10.17
C SER A 129 19.84 11.03 -8.79
N LEU A 130 19.12 11.55 -7.79
CA LEU A 130 19.04 10.98 -6.45
C LEU A 130 17.92 9.95 -6.33
N VAL A 131 16.79 10.18 -6.99
CA VAL A 131 15.59 9.36 -6.83
C VAL A 131 15.48 8.24 -7.85
N GLN A 132 16.07 8.39 -9.02
CA GLN A 132 16.05 7.37 -10.06
C GLN A 132 16.63 6.05 -9.55
N GLY A 133 15.86 4.96 -9.63
CA GLY A 133 16.23 3.65 -9.08
C GLY A 133 15.98 3.49 -7.58
N THR A 134 15.23 4.42 -6.95
CA THR A 134 14.70 4.22 -5.60
C THR A 134 13.63 3.13 -5.63
N ASP A 135 13.80 2.13 -4.76
CA ASP A 135 12.89 1.00 -4.62
C ASP A 135 13.04 0.39 -3.22
N PHE A 136 12.27 0.89 -2.27
CA PHE A 136 12.21 0.35 -0.91
C PHE A 136 10.76 0.26 -0.42
N ILE A 137 10.54 -0.56 0.58
CA ILE A 137 9.23 -0.73 1.21
C ILE A 137 9.33 -0.24 2.65
N VAL A 138 8.52 0.73 3.04
CA VAL A 138 8.28 1.03 4.45
C VAL A 138 7.30 -0.01 4.98
N LEU A 139 7.78 -0.84 5.91
CA LEU A 139 6.97 -1.82 6.62
C LEU A 139 6.71 -1.29 8.03
N ARG A 140 5.46 -0.95 8.31
CA ARG A 140 5.00 -0.37 9.57
C ARG A 140 4.25 -1.41 10.41
N GLU A 141 4.63 -1.57 11.67
CA GLU A 141 3.77 -2.23 12.65
C GLU A 141 2.58 -1.31 12.97
N ASN A 142 1.34 -1.77 12.75
CA ASN A 142 0.18 -0.90 12.58
C ASN A 142 -0.85 -1.00 13.71
N LEU A 143 -0.71 -1.94 14.66
CA LEU A 143 -1.66 -2.18 15.76
C LEU A 143 -1.06 -2.04 17.16
N GLY A 144 0.21 -1.64 17.27
CA GLY A 144 0.90 -1.41 18.55
C GLY A 144 1.37 0.02 18.72
N GLY A 145 2.21 0.21 19.70
CA GLY A 145 2.90 1.47 19.96
C GLY A 145 2.01 2.57 20.51
N VAL A 146 2.45 3.81 20.34
CA VAL A 146 1.83 4.99 20.97
C VAL A 146 0.38 5.24 20.53
N TYR A 147 -0.01 4.83 19.32
CA TYR A 147 -1.38 5.05 18.83
C TYR A 147 -2.41 4.17 19.54
N PHE A 148 -1.99 3.05 20.11
CA PHE A 148 -2.85 2.08 20.80
C PHE A 148 -2.55 1.95 22.30
N GLY A 149 -1.56 2.69 22.80
CA GLY A 149 -1.24 2.75 24.22
C GLY A 149 -2.29 3.48 25.05
N GLU A 150 -2.12 3.42 26.38
CA GLU A 150 -2.92 4.19 27.32
C GLU A 150 -2.76 5.69 27.03
N LYS A 151 -3.87 6.42 27.08
CA LYS A 151 -3.93 7.87 26.86
C LYS A 151 -4.58 8.56 28.04
N LYS A 152 -4.02 9.68 28.43
CA LYS A 152 -4.61 10.54 29.45
C LYS A 152 -4.55 12.00 29.01
N GLU A 153 -5.68 12.68 29.08
CA GLU A 153 -5.80 14.10 28.79
C GLU A 153 -6.40 14.81 30.02
N GLU A 154 -5.72 15.80 30.51
CA GLU A 154 -6.16 16.75 31.56
C GLU A 154 -5.93 18.17 31.05
N PRO A 155 -6.57 19.21 31.61
CA PRO A 155 -6.44 20.59 31.12
C PRO A 155 -4.99 21.09 30.99
N ASP A 156 -4.11 20.68 31.91
CA ASP A 156 -2.73 21.14 31.98
C ASP A 156 -1.70 20.02 31.80
N TYR A 157 -2.14 18.77 31.55
CA TYR A 157 -1.24 17.62 31.41
C TYR A 157 -1.86 16.53 30.53
N ALA A 158 -1.09 16.05 29.56
CA ALA A 158 -1.48 14.91 28.75
C ALA A 158 -0.29 13.95 28.53
N HIS A 159 -0.57 12.65 28.42
CA HIS A 159 0.44 11.68 28.05
C HIS A 159 -0.15 10.53 27.22
N ASP A 160 0.71 9.94 26.37
CA ASP A 160 0.48 8.70 25.65
C ASP A 160 1.56 7.66 26.04
N VAL A 161 1.15 6.42 26.28
CA VAL A 161 2.07 5.32 26.58
C VAL A 161 2.51 4.66 25.28
N TRP A 162 3.82 4.62 25.07
CA TRP A 162 4.42 3.95 23.92
C TRP A 162 5.04 2.62 24.36
N GLY A 163 4.39 1.51 24.06
CA GLY A 163 4.83 0.17 24.47
C GLY A 163 4.68 -0.85 23.36
N TYR A 164 5.54 -1.87 23.38
CA TYR A 164 5.46 -3.06 22.55
C TYR A 164 5.74 -4.30 23.37
N HIS A 165 5.03 -5.37 23.08
CA HIS A 165 5.41 -6.70 23.52
C HIS A 165 6.41 -7.31 22.52
N ARG A 166 7.30 -8.17 22.99
CA ARG A 166 8.29 -8.85 22.15
C ARG A 166 7.67 -9.57 20.95
N TRP A 167 6.54 -10.24 21.14
CA TRP A 167 5.86 -10.99 20.08
C TRP A 167 5.35 -10.08 18.92
N GLU A 168 5.00 -8.82 19.21
CA GLU A 168 4.60 -7.85 18.17
C GLU A 168 5.80 -7.46 17.29
N ILE A 169 6.97 -7.31 17.91
CA ILE A 169 8.22 -7.04 17.20
C ILE A 169 8.65 -8.26 16.38
N GLU A 170 8.50 -9.46 16.95
CA GLU A 170 8.84 -10.70 16.25
C GLU A 170 7.96 -10.96 15.02
N ARG A 171 6.62 -10.71 15.13
CA ARG A 171 5.73 -10.91 13.98
C ARG A 171 6.07 -9.98 12.81
N ILE A 172 6.35 -8.68 13.09
CA ILE A 172 6.70 -7.73 12.02
C ILE A 172 8.09 -8.04 11.43
N SER A 173 9.01 -8.58 12.22
CA SER A 173 10.33 -9.03 11.76
C SER A 173 10.21 -10.21 10.79
N ARG A 174 9.32 -11.16 11.05
CA ARG A 174 9.02 -12.29 10.13
C ARG A 174 8.39 -11.80 8.82
N MET A 175 7.48 -10.81 8.90
CA MET A 175 6.94 -10.15 7.70
C MET A 175 8.04 -9.43 6.91
N ALA A 176 8.96 -8.75 7.58
CA ALA A 176 10.11 -8.12 6.92
C ALA A 176 10.98 -9.13 6.18
N ALA A 177 11.23 -10.30 6.77
CA ALA A 177 11.97 -11.39 6.15
C ALA A 177 11.24 -11.96 4.91
N TYR A 178 9.92 -12.17 5.00
CA TYR A 178 9.10 -12.57 3.85
C TYR A 178 9.21 -11.55 2.70
N LEU A 179 8.99 -10.27 3.01
CA LEU A 179 9.07 -9.21 2.00
C LEU A 179 10.48 -9.04 1.43
N SER A 180 11.51 -9.20 2.25
CA SER A 180 12.91 -9.14 1.81
C SER A 180 13.23 -10.19 0.74
N ARG A 181 12.79 -11.44 0.95
CA ARG A 181 12.94 -12.52 -0.04
C ARG A 181 12.15 -12.24 -1.31
N LYS A 182 10.89 -11.79 -1.16
CA LYS A 182 10.02 -11.47 -2.31
C LYS A 182 10.54 -10.28 -3.11
N HIS A 183 10.97 -9.21 -2.47
CA HIS A 183 11.52 -8.01 -3.11
C HIS A 183 12.87 -8.27 -3.79
N GLY A 184 13.74 -9.08 -3.20
CA GLY A 184 15.05 -9.42 -3.78
C GLY A 184 14.98 -10.38 -4.97
N GLY A 185 13.95 -11.22 -5.03
CA GLY A 185 13.71 -12.17 -6.12
C GLY A 185 14.90 -13.09 -6.39
N SER A 186 15.24 -13.28 -7.64
CA SER A 186 16.37 -14.14 -8.07
C SER A 186 17.76 -13.65 -7.65
N LYS A 187 17.88 -12.39 -7.20
CA LYS A 187 19.15 -11.83 -6.70
C LYS A 187 19.44 -12.18 -5.24
N GLY A 188 18.56 -12.92 -4.60
CA GLY A 188 18.59 -13.21 -3.17
C GLY A 188 17.87 -12.13 -2.34
N PRO A 189 17.74 -12.34 -1.02
CA PRO A 189 16.96 -11.44 -0.17
C PRO A 189 17.54 -10.02 -0.15
N SER A 190 16.65 -9.02 -0.22
CA SER A 190 17.02 -7.61 -0.05
C SER A 190 17.33 -7.33 1.43
N LYS A 191 18.09 -6.27 1.71
CA LYS A 191 18.41 -5.91 3.10
C LYS A 191 17.17 -5.46 3.88
N ILE A 192 17.19 -5.66 5.20
CA ILE A 192 16.28 -5.07 6.17
C ILE A 192 16.99 -3.92 6.90
N THR A 193 16.39 -2.75 6.89
CA THR A 193 16.80 -1.60 7.72
C THR A 193 15.78 -1.45 8.85
N SER A 194 16.13 -1.89 10.06
CA SER A 194 15.29 -1.75 11.25
C SER A 194 15.48 -0.36 11.86
N VAL A 195 14.39 0.38 12.03
CA VAL A 195 14.38 1.77 12.48
C VAL A 195 14.00 1.86 13.95
N ASP A 196 14.76 2.61 14.71
CA ASP A 196 14.53 2.81 16.13
C ASP A 196 15.12 4.13 16.67
N LYS A 197 14.93 4.39 17.97
CA LYS A 197 15.60 5.46 18.72
C LYS A 197 16.23 4.88 20.00
N ALA A 198 16.94 3.76 19.89
CA ALA A 198 17.44 2.97 21.01
C ALA A 198 18.43 3.72 21.90
N ASN A 199 19.13 4.74 21.38
CA ASN A 199 20.03 5.58 22.17
C ASN A 199 19.29 6.41 23.24
N VAL A 200 17.95 6.59 23.11
CA VAL A 200 17.14 7.39 24.06
C VAL A 200 16.01 6.56 24.67
N LEU A 201 15.23 5.83 23.88
CA LEU A 201 13.95 5.25 24.27
C LEU A 201 14.08 3.79 24.70
N ALA A 202 13.45 3.45 25.84
CA ALA A 202 13.44 2.07 26.36
C ALA A 202 12.73 1.11 25.41
N VAL A 203 11.58 1.50 24.85
CA VAL A 203 10.81 0.69 23.88
C VAL A 203 11.64 0.40 22.63
N CYS A 204 12.43 1.34 22.16
CA CYS A 204 13.32 1.16 21.01
C CYS A 204 14.54 0.26 21.32
N ARG A 205 15.00 0.22 22.57
CA ARG A 205 16.02 -0.77 22.97
C ARG A 205 15.48 -2.20 22.95
N LEU A 206 14.25 -2.40 23.43
CA LEU A 206 13.55 -3.70 23.30
C LEU A 206 13.35 -4.06 21.82
N TRP A 207 12.91 -3.10 21.00
CA TRP A 207 12.74 -3.29 19.54
C TRP A 207 14.03 -3.80 18.91
N ARG A 208 15.13 -3.08 19.08
CA ARG A 208 16.44 -3.44 18.51
C ARG A 208 16.91 -4.83 18.95
N GLU A 209 16.81 -5.11 20.23
CA GLU A 209 17.23 -6.39 20.82
C GLU A 209 16.36 -7.54 20.29
N ALA A 210 15.03 -7.39 20.26
CA ALA A 210 14.12 -8.41 19.78
C ALA A 210 14.33 -8.69 18.27
N VAL A 211 14.48 -7.62 17.46
CA VAL A 211 14.78 -7.74 16.03
C VAL A 211 16.09 -8.48 15.79
N THR A 212 17.17 -8.12 16.52
CA THR A 212 18.46 -8.81 16.41
C THR A 212 18.34 -10.29 16.76
N THR A 213 17.71 -10.59 17.90
CA THR A 213 17.57 -11.96 18.39
C THR A 213 16.80 -12.87 17.44
N ILE A 214 15.67 -12.38 16.90
CA ILE A 214 14.88 -13.19 15.98
C ILE A 214 15.56 -13.33 14.62
N HIS A 215 16.23 -12.27 14.14
CA HIS A 215 16.97 -12.29 12.89
C HIS A 215 18.07 -13.35 12.93
N ASP A 216 18.93 -13.33 13.95
CA ASP A 216 20.05 -14.26 14.09
C ASP A 216 19.59 -15.73 14.21
N ARG A 217 18.39 -15.94 14.77
CA ARG A 217 17.81 -17.26 14.96
C ARG A 217 17.11 -17.81 13.73
N GLU A 218 16.32 -16.98 13.00
CA GLU A 218 15.36 -17.48 12.01
C GLU A 218 15.72 -17.13 10.54
N PHE A 219 16.50 -16.06 10.31
CA PHE A 219 16.83 -15.60 8.96
C PHE A 219 18.19 -14.88 8.86
N PRO A 220 19.27 -15.54 9.34
CA PRO A 220 20.62 -14.95 9.37
C PRO A 220 21.20 -14.66 7.97
N GLU A 221 20.60 -15.21 6.90
CA GLU A 221 21.00 -14.98 5.52
C GLU A 221 20.59 -13.60 4.99
N ILE A 222 19.67 -12.90 5.67
CA ILE A 222 19.16 -11.59 5.23
C ILE A 222 20.05 -10.50 5.82
N PRO A 223 20.59 -9.55 5.02
CA PRO A 223 21.36 -8.44 5.57
C PRO A 223 20.49 -7.55 6.48
N LEU A 224 20.86 -7.39 7.73
CA LEU A 224 20.20 -6.54 8.71
C LEU A 224 21.05 -5.32 9.07
N HIS A 225 20.43 -4.12 9.04
CA HIS A 225 21.02 -2.88 9.53
C HIS A 225 20.06 -2.20 10.52
N HIS A 226 20.59 -1.71 11.64
CA HIS A 226 19.83 -0.84 12.55
C HIS A 226 20.13 0.62 12.24
N GLN A 227 19.07 1.41 12.09
CA GLN A 227 19.18 2.83 11.77
C GLN A 227 18.42 3.66 12.82
N LEU A 228 19.07 4.70 13.37
CA LEU A 228 18.36 5.67 14.20
C LEU A 228 17.40 6.50 13.34
N SER A 229 16.22 6.78 13.87
CA SER A 229 15.13 7.45 13.16
C SER A 229 15.49 8.82 12.56
N ASP A 230 16.22 9.65 13.32
CA ASP A 230 16.72 10.95 12.84
C ASP A 230 17.74 10.81 11.70
N SER A 231 18.60 9.81 11.77
CA SER A 231 19.53 9.51 10.67
C SER A 231 18.79 8.94 9.45
N LEU A 232 17.72 8.16 9.63
CA LEU A 232 16.91 7.67 8.51
C LEU A 232 16.28 8.83 7.74
N ALA A 233 15.66 9.79 8.44
CA ALA A 233 15.09 11.00 7.83
C ALA A 233 16.13 11.73 6.95
N LEU A 234 17.34 11.93 7.47
CA LEU A 234 18.44 12.53 6.72
C LEU A 234 18.81 11.73 5.47
N ILE A 235 18.91 10.39 5.59
CA ILE A 235 19.27 9.49 4.48
C ILE A 235 18.18 9.50 3.42
N MET A 236 16.92 9.51 3.80
CA MET A 236 15.76 9.50 2.88
C MET A 236 15.80 10.69 1.92
N VAL A 237 16.21 11.87 2.41
CA VAL A 237 16.37 13.07 1.59
C VAL A 237 17.72 13.10 0.81
N LYS A 238 18.81 12.63 1.43
CA LYS A 238 20.16 12.73 0.83
C LYS A 238 20.49 11.64 -0.16
N ASN A 239 20.02 10.41 0.10
CA ASN A 239 20.36 9.24 -0.69
C ASN A 239 19.29 8.13 -0.52
N PRO A 240 18.06 8.35 -1.01
CA PRO A 240 16.95 7.39 -0.82
C PRO A 240 17.28 6.00 -1.37
N ARG A 241 18.05 5.88 -2.44
CA ARG A 241 18.48 4.59 -3.01
C ARG A 241 19.29 3.73 -2.05
N SER A 242 19.97 4.34 -1.08
CA SER A 242 20.69 3.55 -0.06
C SER A 242 19.75 2.82 0.89
N LEU A 243 18.45 3.11 0.85
CA LEU A 243 17.41 2.42 1.62
C LEU A 243 16.76 1.26 0.85
N ASN A 244 17.07 1.06 -0.44
CA ASN A 244 16.49 -0.01 -1.26
C ASN A 244 16.48 -1.34 -0.51
N GLY A 245 15.30 -1.95 -0.42
CA GLY A 245 15.01 -3.10 0.44
C GLY A 245 13.83 -2.83 1.36
N ILE A 246 13.87 -3.36 2.59
CA ILE A 246 12.77 -3.23 3.56
C ILE A 246 13.20 -2.27 4.68
N VAL A 247 12.46 -1.19 4.85
CA VAL A 247 12.61 -0.23 5.97
C VAL A 247 11.54 -0.57 6.99
N MET A 248 11.91 -1.32 8.03
CA MET A 248 10.99 -1.82 9.05
C MET A 248 10.92 -0.84 10.22
N CYS A 249 9.72 -0.38 10.53
CA CYS A 249 9.43 0.63 11.54
C CYS A 249 8.34 0.19 12.50
N ASP A 250 8.35 0.77 13.68
CA ASP A 250 7.20 0.79 14.57
C ASP A 250 6.05 1.66 14.02
N ASN A 251 4.97 1.81 14.78
CA ASN A 251 3.77 2.49 14.31
C ASN A 251 4.01 3.97 13.98
N ILE A 252 4.57 4.76 14.90
CA ILE A 252 4.73 6.21 14.71
C ILE A 252 5.82 6.54 13.69
N PHE A 253 6.97 5.87 13.75
CA PHE A 253 8.02 6.10 12.77
C PHE A 253 7.61 5.64 11.38
N GLY A 254 6.88 4.51 11.29
CA GLY A 254 6.35 4.02 10.03
C GLY A 254 5.34 4.95 9.40
N ASP A 255 4.53 5.66 10.21
CA ASP A 255 3.61 6.68 9.74
C ASP A 255 4.34 7.85 9.10
N LEU A 256 5.26 8.45 9.87
CA LEU A 256 6.02 9.62 9.42
C LEU A 256 6.88 9.33 8.18
N PHE A 257 7.61 8.22 8.21
CA PHE A 257 8.54 7.89 7.12
C PHE A 257 7.85 7.40 5.85
N SER A 258 6.64 6.85 5.95
CA SER A 258 5.89 6.49 4.74
C SER A 258 5.36 7.72 3.99
N ASP A 259 5.02 8.80 4.68
CA ASP A 259 4.60 10.06 4.06
C ASP A 259 5.82 10.82 3.49
N GLU A 260 6.97 10.79 4.19
CA GLU A 260 8.23 11.28 3.62
C GLU A 260 8.62 10.51 2.36
N ALA A 261 8.47 9.18 2.37
CA ALA A 261 8.70 8.33 1.20
C ALA A 261 7.78 8.66 0.03
N ALA A 262 6.51 8.98 0.30
CA ALA A 262 5.58 9.44 -0.72
C ALA A 262 6.02 10.76 -1.37
N ALA A 263 6.54 11.68 -0.57
CA ALA A 263 7.14 12.92 -1.08
C ALA A 263 8.37 12.64 -1.95
N VAL A 264 9.24 11.71 -1.55
CA VAL A 264 10.38 11.27 -2.37
C VAL A 264 9.91 10.67 -3.70
N ALA A 265 8.83 9.91 -3.73
CA ALA A 265 8.24 9.36 -4.96
C ALA A 265 7.61 10.44 -5.86
N GLY A 266 7.32 11.64 -5.34
CA GLY A 266 6.86 12.80 -6.11
C GLY A 266 5.37 13.07 -6.07
N SER A 267 4.54 12.16 -5.58
CA SER A 267 3.10 12.36 -5.35
C SER A 267 2.54 11.32 -4.38
N LEU A 268 1.60 11.74 -3.53
CA LEU A 268 0.75 10.83 -2.75
C LEU A 268 -0.09 9.91 -3.66
N GLY A 269 -0.40 10.36 -4.89
CA GLY A 269 -1.06 9.56 -5.91
C GLY A 269 -0.22 8.36 -6.43
N PHE A 270 1.04 8.24 -6.02
CA PHE A 270 1.92 7.09 -6.29
C PHE A 270 2.15 6.19 -5.06
N SER A 271 1.38 6.38 -4.00
CA SER A 271 1.61 5.70 -2.72
C SER A 271 0.52 4.65 -2.44
N PRO A 272 0.66 3.43 -2.98
CA PRO A 272 -0.23 2.33 -2.64
C PRO A 272 0.06 1.82 -1.23
N SER A 273 -0.91 1.13 -0.64
CA SER A 273 -0.77 0.56 0.69
C SER A 273 -1.50 -0.78 0.79
N ALA A 274 -0.90 -1.71 1.53
CA ALA A 274 -1.54 -2.94 1.96
C ALA A 274 -1.41 -3.07 3.47
N CYS A 275 -2.52 -3.38 4.15
CA CYS A 275 -2.55 -3.73 5.57
C CYS A 275 -2.89 -5.21 5.69
N LEU A 276 -1.97 -6.02 6.22
CA LEU A 276 -2.12 -7.47 6.32
C LEU A 276 -2.27 -7.94 7.77
N SER A 277 -3.05 -9.00 7.96
CA SER A 277 -3.27 -9.66 9.25
C SER A 277 -2.34 -10.85 9.50
N GLY A 278 -1.58 -11.27 8.48
CA GLY A 278 -0.63 -12.39 8.52
C GLY A 278 0.31 -12.35 7.33
N ILE A 279 1.28 -13.27 7.33
CA ILE A 279 2.18 -13.45 6.20
C ILE A 279 1.41 -14.10 5.04
N PRO A 280 1.50 -13.58 3.80
CA PRO A 280 0.82 -14.19 2.66
C PRO A 280 1.13 -15.68 2.49
N GLY A 281 0.09 -16.48 2.23
CA GLY A 281 0.19 -17.94 2.18
C GLY A 281 -0.12 -18.64 3.52
N GLU A 282 -0.21 -17.92 4.63
CA GLU A 282 -0.70 -18.46 5.90
C GLU A 282 -2.24 -18.50 5.92
N PRO A 283 -2.84 -19.48 6.62
CA PRO A 283 -4.29 -19.51 6.84
C PRO A 283 -4.77 -18.21 7.52
N LEU A 284 -5.88 -17.67 7.08
CA LEU A 284 -6.56 -16.51 7.67
C LEU A 284 -5.88 -15.13 7.45
N SER A 285 -4.98 -14.99 6.49
CA SER A 285 -4.48 -13.66 6.16
C SER A 285 -5.50 -12.87 5.35
N THR A 286 -6.25 -11.98 6.02
CA THR A 286 -7.10 -10.99 5.34
C THR A 286 -6.29 -9.73 5.11
N GLY A 287 -6.36 -9.19 3.89
CA GLY A 287 -5.70 -7.93 3.54
C GLY A 287 -6.70 -6.80 3.33
N MET A 288 -6.31 -5.58 3.72
CA MET A 288 -7.00 -4.34 3.37
C MET A 288 -6.06 -3.50 2.49
N TYR A 289 -6.54 -3.08 1.34
CA TYR A 289 -5.76 -2.42 0.29
C TYR A 289 -6.35 -1.06 -0.02
N GLU A 290 -5.54 -0.02 0.14
CA GLU A 290 -5.99 1.37 0.09
C GLU A 290 -4.87 2.28 -0.43
N PRO A 291 -5.18 3.42 -1.07
CA PRO A 291 -4.17 4.45 -1.31
C PRO A 291 -3.77 5.10 0.02
N SER A 292 -2.55 5.62 0.11
CA SER A 292 -2.10 6.35 1.32
C SER A 292 -2.67 7.78 1.41
N HIS A 293 -3.21 8.33 0.31
CA HIS A 293 -3.84 9.66 0.32
C HIS A 293 -5.22 9.65 1.00
N GLY A 294 -5.64 10.81 1.52
CA GLY A 294 -6.97 11.02 2.07
C GLY A 294 -8.05 11.25 1.00
N SER A 295 -9.23 11.70 1.43
CA SER A 295 -10.41 11.91 0.58
C SER A 295 -10.38 13.17 -0.29
N ALA A 296 -9.46 14.11 -0.06
CA ALA A 296 -9.28 15.36 -0.79
C ALA A 296 -10.60 16.08 -1.14
N PRO A 297 -11.39 16.53 -0.14
CA PRO A 297 -12.73 17.07 -0.36
C PRO A 297 -12.76 18.35 -1.20
N ASP A 298 -11.63 19.07 -1.28
CA ASP A 298 -11.51 20.31 -2.05
C ASP A 298 -11.08 20.08 -3.51
N LEU A 299 -10.78 18.85 -3.88
CA LEU A 299 -10.39 18.53 -5.25
C LEU A 299 -11.63 18.49 -6.16
N ALA A 300 -11.53 19.15 -7.32
CA ALA A 300 -12.59 19.12 -8.30
C ALA A 300 -12.85 17.67 -8.80
N PRO A 301 -14.11 17.31 -9.12
CA PRO A 301 -14.45 15.98 -9.60
C PRO A 301 -13.63 15.56 -10.83
N ASN A 302 -13.28 14.27 -10.88
CA ASN A 302 -12.53 13.65 -11.97
C ASN A 302 -11.12 14.25 -12.18
N LYS A 303 -10.45 14.67 -11.09
CA LYS A 303 -9.08 15.23 -11.10
C LYS A 303 -8.10 14.46 -10.23
N ALA A 304 -8.58 13.48 -9.47
CA ALA A 304 -7.73 12.63 -8.63
C ALA A 304 -6.82 11.72 -9.47
N ASN A 305 -5.62 11.47 -8.97
CA ASN A 305 -4.72 10.46 -9.54
C ASN A 305 -5.12 9.06 -9.02
N PRO A 306 -5.59 8.12 -9.85
CA PRO A 306 -6.05 6.81 -9.40
C PRO A 306 -4.93 5.77 -9.24
N ILE A 307 -3.68 6.11 -9.56
CA ILE A 307 -2.56 5.16 -9.63
C ILE A 307 -2.34 4.44 -8.30
N ALA A 308 -2.35 5.16 -7.17
CA ALA A 308 -2.17 4.54 -5.86
C ALA A 308 -3.21 3.45 -5.58
N THR A 309 -4.48 3.68 -5.92
CA THR A 309 -5.56 2.70 -5.72
C THR A 309 -5.45 1.53 -6.71
N ILE A 310 -5.07 1.80 -7.96
CA ILE A 310 -4.81 0.75 -8.96
C ILE A 310 -3.63 -0.13 -8.51
N GLN A 311 -2.54 0.45 -8.02
CA GLN A 311 -1.41 -0.30 -7.49
C GLN A 311 -1.74 -1.01 -6.17
N SER A 312 -2.63 -0.45 -5.33
CA SER A 312 -3.15 -1.17 -4.16
C SER A 312 -3.95 -2.42 -4.57
N ALA A 313 -4.72 -2.34 -5.66
CA ALA A 313 -5.37 -3.53 -6.23
C ALA A 313 -4.35 -4.53 -6.79
N ALA A 314 -3.24 -4.09 -7.39
CA ALA A 314 -2.14 -4.98 -7.76
C ALA A 314 -1.50 -5.67 -6.53
N MET A 315 -1.29 -4.93 -5.43
CA MET A 315 -0.83 -5.53 -4.17
C MET A 315 -1.83 -6.55 -3.63
N MET A 316 -3.14 -6.31 -3.77
CA MET A 316 -4.20 -7.27 -3.42
C MET A 316 -4.07 -8.58 -4.21
N LEU A 317 -3.88 -8.48 -5.52
CA LEU A 317 -3.66 -9.65 -6.36
C LEU A 317 -2.40 -10.42 -5.92
N ARG A 318 -1.33 -9.72 -5.54
CA ARG A 318 -0.05 -10.29 -5.12
C ARG A 318 -0.10 -10.97 -3.77
N TYR A 319 -0.71 -10.33 -2.76
CA TYR A 319 -0.61 -10.77 -1.37
C TYR A 319 -1.79 -11.61 -0.89
N SER A 320 -3.01 -11.35 -1.40
CA SER A 320 -4.21 -12.07 -0.97
C SER A 320 -4.73 -13.07 -1.99
N CYS A 321 -4.39 -12.92 -3.28
CA CYS A 321 -4.91 -13.79 -4.35
C CYS A 321 -3.84 -14.73 -4.94
N ASP A 322 -2.56 -14.56 -4.58
CA ASP A 322 -1.42 -15.30 -5.16
C ASP A 322 -1.35 -15.22 -6.69
N LEU A 323 -1.65 -14.03 -7.23
CA LEU A 323 -1.67 -13.72 -8.66
C LEU A 323 -0.54 -12.75 -9.04
N ASP A 324 0.71 -13.10 -8.70
CA ASP A 324 1.90 -12.25 -8.90
C ASP A 324 2.08 -11.79 -10.35
N SER A 325 1.84 -12.67 -11.32
CA SER A 325 1.98 -12.33 -12.74
C SER A 325 1.02 -11.23 -13.18
N LEU A 326 -0.23 -11.29 -12.73
CA LEU A 326 -1.24 -10.27 -13.03
C LEU A 326 -0.94 -8.95 -12.27
N ALA A 327 -0.47 -9.04 -11.04
CA ALA A 327 -0.03 -7.88 -10.29
C ALA A 327 1.14 -7.16 -10.99
N ASN A 328 2.12 -7.91 -11.48
CA ASN A 328 3.25 -7.36 -12.24
C ASN A 328 2.80 -6.73 -13.56
N ALA A 329 1.84 -7.33 -14.27
CA ALA A 329 1.27 -6.75 -15.49
C ALA A 329 0.59 -5.41 -15.23
N ILE A 330 -0.13 -5.25 -14.10
CA ILE A 330 -0.72 -3.97 -13.70
C ILE A 330 0.37 -2.95 -13.37
N ASP A 331 1.41 -3.34 -12.61
CA ASP A 331 2.53 -2.45 -12.29
C ASP A 331 3.27 -1.97 -13.55
N GLU A 332 3.49 -2.86 -14.53
CA GLU A 332 4.05 -2.53 -15.83
C GLU A 332 3.13 -1.60 -16.63
N ALA A 333 1.83 -1.87 -16.63
CA ALA A 333 0.84 -1.02 -17.31
C ALA A 333 0.81 0.41 -16.76
N VAL A 334 0.93 0.57 -15.45
CA VAL A 334 1.10 1.88 -14.81
C VAL A 334 2.37 2.57 -15.29
N SER A 335 3.48 1.84 -15.37
CA SER A 335 4.75 2.41 -15.88
C SER A 335 4.59 2.88 -17.33
N VAL A 336 4.02 2.07 -18.21
CA VAL A 336 3.77 2.42 -19.63
C VAL A 336 2.82 3.60 -19.76
N ALA A 337 1.75 3.67 -18.96
CA ALA A 337 0.81 4.79 -18.98
C ALA A 337 1.47 6.13 -18.65
N LEU A 338 2.42 6.13 -17.71
CA LEU A 338 3.10 7.32 -17.21
C LEU A 338 4.34 7.72 -18.01
N ASP A 339 5.04 6.78 -18.64
CA ASP A 339 6.33 7.01 -19.27
C ASP A 339 6.21 7.92 -20.49
N ASP A 340 7.31 8.57 -20.85
CA ASP A 340 7.35 9.49 -21.98
C ASP A 340 7.08 8.74 -23.31
N LYS A 341 6.37 9.37 -24.25
CA LYS A 341 6.12 8.81 -25.59
C LYS A 341 7.40 8.46 -26.34
N ALA A 342 8.46 9.26 -26.14
CA ALA A 342 9.77 8.99 -26.73
C ALA A 342 10.38 7.66 -26.26
N SER A 343 9.98 7.17 -25.07
CA SER A 343 10.40 5.89 -24.49
C SER A 343 9.40 4.75 -24.79
N GLY A 344 8.35 5.02 -25.57
CA GLY A 344 7.30 4.05 -25.91
C GLY A 344 6.13 4.05 -24.93
N GLY A 345 6.06 4.99 -23.99
CA GLY A 345 4.95 5.19 -23.06
C GLY A 345 3.79 5.98 -23.65
N LEU A 346 2.72 6.14 -22.87
CA LEU A 346 1.52 6.89 -23.28
C LEU A 346 1.57 8.37 -22.82
N GLU A 347 2.43 8.70 -21.87
CA GLU A 347 2.62 10.06 -21.32
C GLU A 347 1.33 10.68 -20.76
N VAL A 348 0.48 9.86 -20.15
CA VAL A 348 -0.75 10.32 -19.49
C VAL A 348 -0.44 10.70 -18.05
N ARG A 349 -0.72 11.95 -17.66
CA ARG A 349 -0.37 12.51 -16.35
C ARG A 349 -1.50 13.37 -15.81
N THR A 350 -1.84 13.16 -14.56
CA THR A 350 -2.80 13.99 -13.81
C THR A 350 -2.15 15.28 -13.29
N GLY A 351 -2.96 16.18 -12.72
CA GLY A 351 -2.50 17.50 -12.29
C GLY A 351 -1.41 17.50 -11.21
N ASP A 352 -1.47 16.55 -10.27
CA ASP A 352 -0.48 16.37 -9.19
C ASP A 352 0.93 16.00 -9.68
N ILE A 353 1.02 15.46 -10.89
CA ILE A 353 2.28 15.07 -11.55
C ILE A 353 2.56 15.87 -12.83
N GLY A 354 2.03 17.10 -12.89
CA GLY A 354 2.35 18.07 -13.93
C GLY A 354 1.64 17.86 -15.26
N GLY A 355 0.56 17.07 -15.30
CA GLY A 355 -0.27 16.88 -16.49
C GLY A 355 -1.64 17.54 -16.39
N THR A 356 -2.54 17.15 -17.29
CA THR A 356 -3.92 17.67 -17.37
C THR A 356 -4.96 16.56 -17.43
N ALA A 357 -4.54 15.31 -17.47
CA ALA A 357 -5.44 14.18 -17.58
C ALA A 357 -6.41 14.10 -16.40
N SER A 358 -7.61 13.67 -16.68
CA SER A 358 -8.60 13.33 -15.68
C SER A 358 -8.33 11.97 -15.03
N THR A 359 -9.02 11.71 -13.92
CA THR A 359 -9.02 10.39 -13.25
C THR A 359 -9.38 9.27 -14.22
N THR A 360 -10.42 9.49 -15.03
CA THR A 360 -10.91 8.51 -16.01
C THR A 360 -9.89 8.27 -17.12
N GLU A 361 -9.32 9.34 -17.72
CA GLU A 361 -8.31 9.20 -18.78
C GLU A 361 -7.07 8.45 -18.29
N MET A 362 -6.63 8.67 -17.05
CA MET A 362 -5.55 7.91 -16.47
C MET A 362 -5.91 6.42 -16.30
N GLY A 363 -7.09 6.10 -15.80
CA GLY A 363 -7.54 4.71 -15.69
C GLY A 363 -7.66 4.01 -17.03
N ASP A 364 -8.17 4.71 -18.07
CA ASP A 364 -8.27 4.18 -19.43
C ASP A 364 -6.89 3.93 -20.05
N ALA A 365 -5.92 4.79 -19.79
CA ALA A 365 -4.54 4.61 -20.24
C ALA A 365 -3.91 3.36 -19.62
N VAL A 366 -4.11 3.14 -18.32
CA VAL A 366 -3.62 1.93 -17.64
C VAL A 366 -4.28 0.67 -18.22
N VAL A 367 -5.60 0.68 -18.46
CA VAL A 367 -6.30 -0.45 -19.10
C VAL A 367 -5.75 -0.71 -20.51
N THR A 368 -5.55 0.33 -21.31
CA THR A 368 -4.99 0.20 -22.66
C THR A 368 -3.61 -0.46 -22.64
N ALA A 369 -2.72 0.01 -21.78
CA ALA A 369 -1.39 -0.58 -21.62
C ALA A 369 -1.45 -2.03 -21.12
N LEU A 370 -2.34 -2.32 -20.15
CA LEU A 370 -2.51 -3.65 -19.56
C LEU A 370 -2.95 -4.68 -20.61
N MET A 371 -3.93 -4.35 -21.46
CA MET A 371 -4.39 -5.25 -22.51
C MET A 371 -3.24 -5.59 -23.47
N GLN A 372 -2.44 -4.61 -23.88
CA GLN A 372 -1.28 -4.84 -24.74
C GLN A 372 -0.20 -5.74 -24.09
N ILE A 373 0.02 -5.60 -22.79
CA ILE A 373 0.97 -6.42 -22.03
C ILE A 373 0.47 -7.88 -21.96
N LEU A 374 -0.81 -8.07 -21.65
CA LEU A 374 -1.40 -9.41 -21.56
C LEU A 374 -1.44 -10.13 -22.94
N ASP A 375 -1.74 -9.41 -24.04
CA ASP A 375 -1.68 -9.95 -25.40
C ASP A 375 -0.28 -10.42 -25.78
N LYS A 376 0.77 -9.64 -25.45
CA LYS A 376 2.17 -10.03 -25.70
C LYS A 376 2.56 -11.27 -24.90
N ALA A 377 2.14 -11.37 -23.65
CA ALA A 377 2.42 -12.54 -22.82
C ALA A 377 1.75 -13.81 -23.38
N GLU A 378 0.52 -13.74 -23.88
CA GLU A 378 -0.18 -14.88 -24.51
C GLU A 378 0.55 -15.35 -25.77
N THR A 379 1.00 -14.41 -26.61
CA THR A 379 1.71 -14.72 -27.86
C THR A 379 3.06 -15.39 -27.61
N SER A 380 3.78 -15.00 -26.57
CA SER A 380 5.08 -15.63 -26.22
C SER A 380 4.92 -17.07 -25.76
N VAL A 381 3.93 -17.39 -24.94
CA VAL A 381 3.63 -18.75 -24.46
C VAL A 381 3.24 -19.67 -25.62
N THR A 382 2.41 -19.20 -26.56
CA THR A 382 1.98 -19.98 -27.73
C THR A 382 3.14 -20.26 -28.68
N SER A 383 4.10 -19.35 -28.84
CA SER A 383 5.28 -19.53 -29.68
C SER A 383 6.31 -20.52 -29.12
N GLU A 384 6.47 -20.59 -27.79
CA GLU A 384 7.31 -21.58 -27.12
C GLU A 384 6.69 -23.00 -27.19
N SER A 385 5.37 -23.10 -26.95
CA SER A 385 4.65 -24.38 -27.05
C SER A 385 4.60 -24.95 -28.47
N ALA A 386 4.77 -24.13 -29.49
CA ALA A 386 4.82 -24.55 -30.90
C ALA A 386 6.25 -25.00 -31.35
N ARG A 387 7.25 -24.78 -30.51
CA ARG A 387 8.67 -25.16 -30.76
C ARG A 387 9.12 -26.44 -30.04
N LEU A 388 8.29 -26.97 -29.13
CA LEU A 388 8.42 -28.23 -28.44
C LEU A 388 7.57 -29.33 -29.09
#